data_9544608784d13752b687853b01837973
#
_entry.id   9544608784d13752b687853b01837973
#
_cell.length_a   1.000
_cell.length_b   1.000
_cell.length_c   1.000
_cell.angle_alpha   90.00
_cell.angle_beta   90.00
_cell.angle_gamma   90.00
#
_symmetry.space_group_name_H-M   'P 1'
#
loop_
_entity.id
_entity.type
_entity.pdbx_description
1 polymer ?
#
loop_
_entity_poly.entity_id
_entity_poly.type
_entity_poly.pdbx_seq_one_letter_code
_entity_poly.pdbx_strand_id
1 'polypeptide(L)'
;MKKLTTLLCIALCIVSTLNAQNKPTGVFLNLYAYDMAQPKGISENGMWACGSAFWSGNENQAGTINASKWNLETGERTFLVGEDDMSDAFAISNDGTLVCGSYMNQPAYWLESDGLWHVLDLPRGASGAGDVYAMTIVGKDTIMAGFIYESTTKGQIVRWINGKVDNNFKYRNYTRYKEITGDEIAGEMQLLRGMSTDGERYLISLDHNLLPSVGTHNLPTTFVQFGTDENYTTQVIEREFGIYDLVSFVEDATMSFNGKYVCGRIYGVPRDGVDAAETPAIAFSYDVDNDKLTDYGYIEATGRYVGASCVDNQGHVYFKSITGYDPLGKPYIYKNNEFIELEQCLLAYDGITAEQIDAIAEEVEGSDADDLGIVWCVSADGKTLIGAGDALKGNIWCAKLSCSPYDVFDIETNTEDLTYNSITANYADGIITLSSNADMIDVYSITGAKVMSQVVENNSIKANLRNGIYVVKIYNGNDIATSKIIVK
;
A
#
# COMPACT_ATOMS: atom_id res chain seq x y z
N MET A 1 60.41 9.72 -3.32
CA MET A 1 59.56 8.73 -2.62
C MET A 1 58.29 9.33 -1.99
N LYS A 2 58.33 10.44 -1.20
CA LYS A 2 57.17 11.05 -0.60
C LYS A 2 56.05 11.51 -1.57
N LYS A 3 56.41 12.00 -2.78
CA LYS A 3 55.42 12.44 -3.79
C LYS A 3 54.68 11.28 -4.48
N LEU A 4 55.31 10.10 -4.57
CA LEU A 4 54.70 8.91 -5.18
C LEU A 4 53.65 8.30 -4.26
N THR A 5 53.92 8.30 -2.95
CA THR A 5 53.02 7.78 -1.93
C THR A 5 51.73 8.64 -1.81
N THR A 6 51.87 9.97 -1.94
CA THR A 6 50.69 10.89 -1.89
C THR A 6 49.80 10.72 -3.15
N LEU A 7 50.40 10.49 -4.31
CA LEU A 7 49.62 10.22 -5.53
C LEU A 7 48.89 8.89 -5.49
N LEU A 8 49.50 7.86 -4.88
CA LEU A 8 48.90 6.54 -4.70
C LEU A 8 47.74 6.58 -3.71
N CYS A 9 47.83 7.36 -2.61
CA CYS A 9 46.74 7.55 -1.65
C CYS A 9 45.57 8.34 -2.26
N ILE A 10 45.82 9.35 -3.08
CA ILE A 10 44.78 10.10 -3.79
C ILE A 10 44.09 9.21 -4.85
N ALA A 11 44.87 8.38 -5.59
CA ALA A 11 44.28 7.44 -6.51
C ALA A 11 43.45 6.35 -5.82
N LEU A 12 43.88 5.84 -4.65
CA LEU A 12 43.07 4.91 -3.85
C LEU A 12 41.80 5.57 -3.27
N CYS A 13 41.87 6.82 -2.84
CA CYS A 13 40.68 7.54 -2.38
C CYS A 13 39.70 7.85 -3.52
N ILE A 14 40.20 8.12 -4.74
CA ILE A 14 39.33 8.36 -5.90
C ILE A 14 38.69 7.05 -6.38
N VAL A 15 39.41 5.94 -6.34
CA VAL A 15 38.85 4.63 -6.69
C VAL A 15 37.83 4.14 -5.66
N SER A 16 38.02 4.47 -4.38
CA SER A 16 37.01 4.13 -3.34
C SER A 16 35.76 5.01 -3.39
N THR A 17 35.83 6.21 -3.96
CA THR A 17 34.65 7.06 -4.17
C THR A 17 33.94 6.79 -5.51
N LEU A 18 34.57 6.12 -6.47
CA LEU A 18 33.95 5.73 -7.74
C LEU A 18 33.14 4.43 -7.66
N ASN A 19 33.27 3.66 -6.58
CA ASN A 19 32.51 2.42 -6.34
C ASN A 19 31.44 2.55 -5.24
N ALA A 20 31.08 3.74 -4.83
CA ALA A 20 29.85 3.95 -4.09
C ALA A 20 28.69 3.77 -5.09
N GLN A 21 28.27 2.52 -5.31
CA GLN A 21 27.00 2.23 -5.95
C GLN A 21 25.95 3.12 -5.27
N ASN A 22 25.20 3.88 -6.07
CA ASN A 22 24.04 4.63 -5.58
C ASN A 22 22.98 3.62 -5.12
N LYS A 23 23.16 3.07 -3.93
CA LYS A 23 22.10 2.31 -3.29
C LYS A 23 20.88 3.22 -3.22
N PRO A 24 19.67 2.70 -3.49
CA PRO A 24 18.48 3.48 -3.23
C PRO A 24 18.47 3.90 -1.76
N THR A 25 18.09 5.11 -1.49
CA THR A 25 18.04 5.66 -0.13
C THR A 25 16.62 5.67 0.38
N GLY A 26 16.45 5.48 1.68
CA GLY A 26 15.16 5.54 2.33
C GLY A 26 15.26 6.18 3.72
N VAL A 27 14.13 6.71 4.17
CA VAL A 27 13.95 7.20 5.55
C VAL A 27 12.75 6.47 6.13
N PHE A 28 12.94 5.88 7.29
CA PHE A 28 11.89 5.20 8.04
C PHE A 28 11.56 6.01 9.30
N LEU A 29 10.31 6.41 9.44
CA LEU A 29 9.82 7.21 10.55
C LEU A 29 8.82 6.43 11.36
N ASN A 30 9.02 6.36 12.65
CA ASN A 30 8.00 5.96 13.59
C ASN A 30 7.08 7.18 13.82
N LEU A 31 5.81 7.08 13.41
CA LEU A 31 4.79 8.11 13.62
C LEU A 31 3.97 7.85 14.88
N TYR A 32 4.55 7.11 15.83
CA TYR A 32 3.89 6.64 17.03
C TYR A 32 2.94 7.69 17.65
N ALA A 33 1.75 7.24 17.95
CA ALA A 33 0.76 7.99 18.68
C ALA A 33 0.41 7.16 19.91
N TYR A 34 0.55 7.71 21.11
CA TYR A 34 0.22 7.03 22.37
C TYR A 34 -1.20 6.46 22.43
N ASP A 35 -2.03 6.80 21.45
CA ASP A 35 -3.43 6.44 21.35
C ASP A 35 -3.71 5.82 20.00
N MET A 36 -4.77 5.02 19.91
CA MET A 36 -5.23 4.43 18.65
C MET A 36 -5.24 5.50 17.55
N ALA A 37 -4.48 5.27 16.49
CA ALA A 37 -4.46 6.15 15.35
C ALA A 37 -4.58 5.33 14.06
N GLN A 38 -5.38 5.83 13.13
CA GLN A 38 -5.62 5.20 11.85
C GLN A 38 -5.34 6.21 10.73
N PRO A 39 -4.22 6.10 10.01
CA PRO A 39 -4.04 6.85 8.78
C PRO A 39 -5.06 6.37 7.77
N LYS A 40 -5.84 7.28 7.18
CA LYS A 40 -6.90 6.98 6.23
C LYS A 40 -6.65 7.54 4.85
N GLY A 41 -5.81 8.57 4.75
CA GLY A 41 -5.45 9.22 3.51
C GLY A 41 -4.01 9.71 3.49
N ILE A 42 -3.45 9.73 2.30
CA ILE A 42 -2.13 10.32 1.99
C ILE A 42 -2.31 11.34 0.87
N SER A 43 -1.50 12.39 0.85
CA SER A 43 -1.44 13.30 -0.30
C SER A 43 -0.83 12.60 -1.51
N GLU A 44 -1.24 12.98 -2.71
CA GLU A 44 -0.76 12.40 -3.96
C GLU A 44 0.78 12.41 -4.06
N ASN A 45 1.41 13.50 -3.59
CA ASN A 45 2.86 13.67 -3.58
C ASN A 45 3.58 12.99 -2.39
N GLY A 46 2.86 12.33 -1.49
CA GLY A 46 3.45 11.62 -0.35
C GLY A 46 4.09 12.51 0.73
N MET A 47 3.70 13.79 0.83
CA MET A 47 4.27 14.72 1.81
C MET A 47 3.43 14.81 3.09
N TRP A 48 2.15 14.50 3.00
CA TRP A 48 1.21 14.61 4.10
C TRP A 48 0.33 13.36 4.21
N ALA A 49 -0.06 13.05 5.44
CA ALA A 49 -1.10 12.08 5.72
C ALA A 49 -2.19 12.69 6.59
N CYS A 50 -3.36 12.07 6.56
CA CYS A 50 -4.45 12.38 7.47
C CYS A 50 -5.15 11.11 7.94
N GLY A 51 -5.93 11.25 9.01
CA GLY A 51 -6.68 10.14 9.58
C GLY A 51 -7.30 10.53 10.90
N SER A 52 -7.66 9.53 11.69
CA SER A 52 -8.19 9.71 13.03
C SER A 52 -7.24 9.21 14.09
N ALA A 53 -7.25 9.87 15.24
CA ALA A 53 -6.55 9.41 16.43
C ALA A 53 -7.44 9.63 17.65
N PHE A 54 -7.32 8.76 18.65
CA PHE A 54 -7.96 9.01 19.94
C PHE A 54 -7.18 10.08 20.70
N TRP A 55 -7.91 11.06 21.19
CA TRP A 55 -7.38 12.01 22.15
C TRP A 55 -7.63 11.49 23.55
N SER A 56 -6.63 10.99 24.22
CA SER A 56 -6.70 10.72 25.66
C SER A 56 -6.12 11.92 26.41
N GLY A 57 -6.94 12.93 26.61
CA GLY A 57 -6.54 14.12 27.39
C GLY A 57 -6.23 13.84 28.86
N ASN A 58 -6.67 12.69 29.39
CA ASN A 58 -6.39 12.20 30.76
C ASN A 58 -6.64 10.69 30.82
N GLU A 59 -5.85 9.97 31.62
CA GLU A 59 -5.96 8.52 31.89
C GLU A 59 -7.35 8.03 32.35
N ASN A 60 -8.32 8.92 32.58
CA ASN A 60 -9.64 8.63 33.13
C ASN A 60 -10.83 9.12 32.29
N GLN A 61 -10.60 9.68 31.09
CA GLN A 61 -11.68 10.09 30.18
C GLN A 61 -11.71 9.17 28.95
N ALA A 62 -12.91 8.72 28.59
CA ALA A 62 -13.13 8.07 27.31
C ALA A 62 -12.71 9.05 26.21
N GLY A 63 -11.66 8.71 25.47
CA GLY A 63 -11.13 9.57 24.41
C GLY A 63 -12.15 9.78 23.30
N THR A 64 -12.14 10.98 22.71
CA THR A 64 -12.88 11.26 21.47
C THR A 64 -12.02 10.92 20.26
N ILE A 65 -12.66 10.47 19.19
CA ILE A 65 -11.97 10.28 17.90
C ILE A 65 -11.83 11.64 17.26
N ASN A 66 -10.58 12.04 16.97
CA ASN A 66 -10.25 13.34 16.42
C ASN A 66 -9.43 13.23 15.15
N ALA A 67 -9.81 14.04 14.16
CA ALA A 67 -9.02 14.17 12.93
C ALA A 67 -7.63 14.68 13.22
N SER A 68 -6.65 14.09 12.55
CA SER A 68 -5.25 14.44 12.64
C SER A 68 -4.61 14.50 11.26
N LYS A 69 -3.56 15.33 11.11
CA LYS A 69 -2.66 15.30 9.96
C LYS A 69 -1.23 15.08 10.42
N TRP A 70 -0.43 14.45 9.57
CA TRP A 70 0.99 14.21 9.78
C TRP A 70 1.80 14.85 8.66
N ASN A 71 2.84 15.58 9.02
CA ASN A 71 3.88 15.97 8.08
C ASN A 71 4.86 14.79 7.95
N LEU A 72 4.93 14.19 6.76
CA LEU A 72 5.73 12.99 6.53
C LEU A 72 7.22 13.26 6.31
N GLU A 73 7.66 14.54 6.31
CA GLU A 73 9.08 14.89 6.34
C GLU A 73 9.61 14.96 7.76
N THR A 74 8.80 15.49 8.68
CA THR A 74 9.21 15.70 10.06
C THR A 74 8.69 14.65 11.03
N GLY A 75 7.65 13.90 10.66
CA GLY A 75 6.91 12.99 11.53
C GLY A 75 5.95 13.70 12.49
N GLU A 76 5.83 15.03 12.39
CA GLU A 76 4.99 15.81 13.29
C GLU A 76 3.50 15.59 13.02
N ARG A 77 2.75 15.32 14.10
CA ARG A 77 1.29 15.20 14.09
C ARG A 77 0.63 16.46 14.62
N THR A 78 -0.43 16.88 13.95
CA THR A 78 -1.30 17.98 14.36
C THR A 78 -2.74 17.50 14.49
N PHE A 79 -3.36 17.70 15.65
CA PHE A 79 -4.81 17.55 15.81
C PHE A 79 -5.54 18.71 15.17
N LEU A 80 -6.65 18.42 14.49
CA LEU A 80 -7.39 19.43 13.71
C LEU A 80 -8.62 19.99 14.48
N VAL A 81 -8.80 19.61 15.73
CA VAL A 81 -9.90 20.06 16.60
C VAL A 81 -9.47 20.12 18.06
N GLY A 82 -10.29 20.74 18.89
CA GLY A 82 -10.19 20.66 20.36
C GLY A 82 -10.68 19.32 20.93
N GLU A 83 -10.47 19.12 22.23
CA GLU A 83 -10.68 17.85 22.95
C GLU A 83 -12.11 17.31 22.90
N ASP A 84 -13.11 18.19 22.76
CA ASP A 84 -14.53 17.83 22.89
C ASP A 84 -15.25 17.59 21.56
N ASP A 85 -14.57 17.80 20.43
CA ASP A 85 -15.17 17.73 19.11
C ASP A 85 -14.85 16.41 18.39
N MET A 86 -15.90 15.72 17.94
CA MET A 86 -15.74 14.53 17.09
C MET A 86 -15.44 14.93 15.65
N SER A 87 -14.34 14.43 15.11
CA SER A 87 -13.97 14.64 13.71
C SER A 87 -13.19 13.49 13.15
N ASP A 88 -13.22 13.32 11.84
CA ASP A 88 -12.48 12.31 11.09
C ASP A 88 -11.90 12.91 9.82
N ALA A 89 -10.79 12.37 9.32
CA ALA A 89 -10.12 12.84 8.13
C ALA A 89 -9.82 11.69 7.16
N PHE A 90 -10.17 11.86 5.88
CA PHE A 90 -10.03 10.83 4.85
C PHE A 90 -9.17 11.27 3.66
N ALA A 91 -9.08 12.56 3.37
CA ALA A 91 -8.29 13.08 2.26
C ALA A 91 -7.57 14.38 2.64
N ILE A 92 -6.36 14.59 2.09
CA ILE A 92 -5.51 15.75 2.37
C ILE A 92 -4.86 16.27 1.10
N SER A 93 -4.74 17.60 0.99
CA SER A 93 -4.09 18.27 -0.15
C SER A 93 -2.57 18.06 -0.16
N ASN A 94 -1.95 18.27 -1.34
CA ASN A 94 -0.51 18.11 -1.53
C ASN A 94 0.35 19.05 -0.69
N ASP A 95 -0.20 20.17 -0.27
CA ASP A 95 0.45 21.17 0.60
C ASP A 95 0.06 21.03 2.08
N GLY A 96 -0.86 20.10 2.41
CA GLY A 96 -1.34 19.85 3.76
C GLY A 96 -2.27 20.91 4.33
N THR A 97 -2.68 21.92 3.53
CA THR A 97 -3.47 23.07 3.97
C THR A 97 -4.98 22.81 4.01
N LEU A 98 -5.44 21.79 3.29
CA LEU A 98 -6.84 21.38 3.21
C LEU A 98 -6.96 19.90 3.58
N VAL A 99 -7.87 19.59 4.51
CA VAL A 99 -8.20 18.22 4.92
C VAL A 99 -9.70 18.03 4.82
N CYS A 100 -10.15 16.92 4.25
CA CYS A 100 -11.55 16.58 4.10
C CYS A 100 -11.93 15.37 4.94
N GLY A 101 -13.17 15.37 5.42
CA GLY A 101 -13.69 14.27 6.25
C GLY A 101 -15.05 14.56 6.81
N SER A 102 -15.20 14.39 8.13
CA SER A 102 -16.41 14.76 8.88
C SER A 102 -16.07 15.54 10.14
N TYR A 103 -17.00 16.41 10.50
CA TYR A 103 -17.01 17.14 11.74
C TYR A 103 -18.38 17.05 12.38
N MET A 104 -18.47 16.56 13.61
CA MET A 104 -19.72 16.29 14.32
C MET A 104 -20.71 15.45 13.47
N ASN A 105 -20.20 14.40 12.84
CA ASN A 105 -20.91 13.51 11.90
C ASN A 105 -21.46 14.18 10.63
N GLN A 106 -21.02 15.37 10.28
CA GLN A 106 -21.42 16.07 9.06
C GLN A 106 -20.24 16.12 8.07
N PRO A 107 -20.49 15.99 6.76
CA PRO A 107 -19.45 16.15 5.77
C PRO A 107 -18.82 17.53 5.85
N ALA A 108 -17.51 17.59 5.98
CA ALA A 108 -16.81 18.84 6.24
C ALA A 108 -15.38 18.83 5.69
N TYR A 109 -14.78 20.00 5.63
CA TYR A 109 -13.37 20.20 5.36
C TYR A 109 -12.74 21.15 6.37
N TRP A 110 -11.48 20.96 6.67
CA TRP A 110 -10.67 21.81 7.54
C TRP A 110 -9.69 22.63 6.70
N LEU A 111 -9.52 23.91 7.04
CA LEU A 111 -8.56 24.82 6.40
C LEU A 111 -7.49 25.26 7.38
N GLU A 112 -6.23 25.20 6.96
CA GLU A 112 -5.11 25.69 7.76
C GLU A 112 -5.14 27.22 7.96
N SER A 113 -5.68 27.95 6.99
CA SER A 113 -5.70 29.42 7.00
C SER A 113 -6.47 30.03 8.16
N ASP A 114 -7.46 29.33 8.69
CA ASP A 114 -8.25 29.79 9.85
C ASP A 114 -8.28 28.74 10.99
N GLY A 115 -7.78 27.53 10.74
CA GLY A 115 -7.76 26.45 11.72
C GLY A 115 -9.12 25.87 12.06
N LEU A 116 -10.13 26.04 11.19
CA LEU A 116 -11.51 25.67 11.45
C LEU A 116 -12.03 24.60 10.50
N TRP A 117 -13.00 23.85 10.98
CA TRP A 117 -13.84 22.97 10.16
C TRP A 117 -15.00 23.74 9.54
N HIS A 118 -15.25 23.49 8.27
CA HIS A 118 -16.33 24.06 7.49
C HIS A 118 -17.27 22.96 7.05
N VAL A 119 -18.49 22.93 7.61
CA VAL A 119 -19.52 21.97 7.21
C VAL A 119 -19.99 22.29 5.79
N LEU A 120 -20.11 21.28 4.97
CA LEU A 120 -20.53 21.39 3.58
C LEU A 120 -22.04 21.54 3.44
N ASP A 121 -22.46 22.24 2.40
CA ASP A 121 -23.88 22.30 2.06
C ASP A 121 -24.41 20.89 1.75
N LEU A 122 -25.63 20.62 2.17
CA LEU A 122 -26.30 19.34 1.95
C LEU A 122 -27.27 19.40 0.78
N PRO A 123 -27.44 18.31 0.02
CA PRO A 123 -28.53 18.19 -0.93
C PRO A 123 -29.89 18.36 -0.24
N ARG A 124 -30.85 18.89 -1.01
CA ARG A 124 -32.20 19.11 -0.48
C ARG A 124 -32.84 17.81 0.00
N GLY A 125 -33.21 17.76 1.27
CA GLY A 125 -33.88 16.61 1.89
C GLY A 125 -32.94 15.59 2.56
N ALA A 126 -31.64 15.83 2.56
CA ALA A 126 -30.67 14.97 3.25
C ALA A 126 -30.75 15.15 4.77
N SER A 127 -30.45 14.07 5.53
CA SER A 127 -30.54 14.04 7.00
C SER A 127 -29.37 14.70 7.72
N GLY A 128 -28.26 14.96 7.05
CA GLY A 128 -27.12 15.69 7.60
C GLY A 128 -25.88 14.85 7.95
N ALA A 129 -26.03 13.56 8.23
CA ALA A 129 -24.88 12.72 8.53
C ALA A 129 -24.15 12.27 7.24
N GLY A 130 -22.84 12.24 7.27
CA GLY A 130 -22.02 11.80 6.14
C GLY A 130 -20.56 12.21 6.24
N ASP A 131 -19.76 11.78 5.26
CA ASP A 131 -18.33 11.98 5.22
C ASP A 131 -17.87 12.39 3.83
N VAL A 132 -16.75 13.10 3.75
CA VAL A 132 -16.01 13.38 2.51
C VAL A 132 -14.82 12.43 2.42
N TYR A 133 -14.83 11.51 1.47
CA TYR A 133 -13.81 10.47 1.32
C TYR A 133 -12.68 10.82 0.36
N ALA A 134 -12.94 11.71 -0.58
CA ALA A 134 -11.96 12.05 -1.60
C ALA A 134 -12.01 13.54 -1.94
N MET A 135 -10.87 14.05 -2.32
CA MET A 135 -10.68 15.45 -2.68
C MET A 135 -9.61 15.56 -3.75
N THR A 136 -9.83 16.51 -4.66
CA THR A 136 -8.81 16.95 -5.63
C THR A 136 -8.93 18.44 -5.91
N ILE A 137 -7.85 19.02 -6.44
CA ILE A 137 -7.82 20.42 -6.89
C ILE A 137 -7.54 20.42 -8.38
N VAL A 138 -8.53 20.83 -9.18
CA VAL A 138 -8.45 20.91 -10.64
C VAL A 138 -8.47 22.37 -11.07
N GLY A 139 -7.32 22.86 -11.51
CA GLY A 139 -7.17 24.28 -11.81
C GLY A 139 -7.31 25.15 -10.55
N LYS A 140 -8.43 25.87 -10.43
CA LYS A 140 -8.76 26.70 -9.24
C LYS A 140 -9.92 26.13 -8.41
N ASP A 141 -10.50 25.04 -8.88
CA ASP A 141 -11.66 24.44 -8.23
C ASP A 141 -11.25 23.28 -7.33
N THR A 142 -11.74 23.33 -6.10
CA THR A 142 -11.64 22.21 -5.15
C THR A 142 -12.86 21.32 -5.34
N ILE A 143 -12.63 20.10 -5.80
CA ILE A 143 -13.65 19.06 -5.98
C ILE A 143 -13.54 18.10 -4.79
N MET A 144 -14.62 17.92 -4.08
CA MET A 144 -14.78 16.99 -2.99
C MET A 144 -15.88 16.00 -3.31
N ALA A 145 -15.70 14.74 -2.92
CA ALA A 145 -16.71 13.71 -3.08
C ALA A 145 -16.82 12.86 -1.81
N GLY A 146 -18.03 12.46 -1.50
CA GLY A 146 -18.31 11.67 -0.32
C GLY A 146 -19.70 11.06 -0.38
N PHE A 147 -20.21 10.62 0.75
CA PHE A 147 -21.58 10.15 0.84
C PHE A 147 -22.33 10.80 2.00
N ILE A 148 -23.65 10.83 1.88
CA ILE A 148 -24.56 11.36 2.90
C ILE A 148 -25.62 10.31 3.19
N TYR A 149 -25.88 10.09 4.47
CA TYR A 149 -26.99 9.26 4.92
C TYR A 149 -28.33 9.98 4.69
N GLU A 150 -29.25 9.35 3.99
CA GLU A 150 -30.65 9.80 3.93
C GLU A 150 -31.47 9.16 5.06
N SER A 151 -31.07 7.94 5.46
CA SER A 151 -31.63 7.19 6.59
C SER A 151 -30.60 6.16 7.06
N THR A 152 -30.95 5.34 8.04
CA THR A 152 -30.09 4.22 8.50
C THR A 152 -29.86 3.13 7.44
N THR A 153 -30.63 3.13 6.36
CA THR A 153 -30.58 2.09 5.31
C THR A 153 -30.42 2.68 3.90
N LYS A 154 -30.26 4.00 3.79
CA LYS A 154 -30.15 4.67 2.51
C LYS A 154 -29.11 5.79 2.56
N GLY A 155 -28.19 5.80 1.62
CA GLY A 155 -27.20 6.85 1.45
C GLY A 155 -26.97 7.16 -0.01
N GLN A 156 -26.51 8.36 -0.29
CA GLN A 156 -26.18 8.83 -1.64
C GLN A 156 -24.79 9.42 -1.70
N ILE A 157 -24.15 9.27 -2.85
CA ILE A 157 -22.88 9.93 -3.14
C ILE A 157 -23.15 11.37 -3.56
N VAL A 158 -22.34 12.27 -3.04
CA VAL A 158 -22.44 13.71 -3.31
C VAL A 158 -21.07 14.22 -3.77
N ARG A 159 -21.10 15.13 -4.72
CA ARG A 159 -19.94 15.93 -5.14
C ARG A 159 -20.17 17.38 -4.73
N TRP A 160 -19.13 18.00 -4.21
CA TRP A 160 -19.06 19.43 -3.94
C TRP A 160 -17.97 20.08 -4.79
N ILE A 161 -18.25 21.27 -5.29
CA ILE A 161 -17.27 22.13 -5.95
C ILE A 161 -17.15 23.41 -5.13
N ASN A 162 -15.95 23.71 -4.64
CA ASN A 162 -15.69 24.87 -3.78
C ASN A 162 -16.65 24.96 -2.59
N GLY A 163 -16.92 23.82 -1.95
CA GLY A 163 -17.79 23.73 -0.78
C GLY A 163 -19.29 23.73 -1.07
N LYS A 164 -19.72 23.82 -2.32
CA LYS A 164 -21.13 23.83 -2.73
C LYS A 164 -21.53 22.54 -3.44
N VAL A 165 -22.73 22.05 -3.13
CA VAL A 165 -23.30 20.86 -3.79
C VAL A 165 -23.31 21.08 -5.30
N ASP A 166 -22.70 20.17 -6.04
CA ASP A 166 -22.77 20.16 -7.50
C ASP A 166 -24.09 19.50 -7.96
N ASN A 167 -25.06 20.32 -8.27
CA ASN A 167 -26.36 19.84 -8.72
C ASN A 167 -26.33 19.19 -10.13
N ASN A 168 -25.24 19.35 -10.88
CA ASN A 168 -25.05 18.68 -12.16
C ASN A 168 -24.50 17.28 -12.00
N PHE A 169 -23.89 16.95 -10.85
CA PHE A 169 -23.47 15.62 -10.52
C PHE A 169 -24.69 14.72 -10.30
N LYS A 170 -25.13 14.12 -11.38
CA LYS A 170 -26.24 13.18 -11.34
C LYS A 170 -25.70 11.86 -10.81
N TYR A 171 -26.09 11.59 -9.59
CA TYR A 171 -25.82 10.32 -8.99
C TYR A 171 -26.40 9.18 -9.85
N ARG A 172 -25.56 8.16 -10.07
CA ARG A 172 -25.69 7.32 -11.27
C ARG A 172 -26.00 5.87 -11.00
N ASN A 173 -26.29 5.50 -9.74
CA ASN A 173 -26.15 4.12 -9.40
C ASN A 173 -27.41 3.31 -9.47
N TYR A 174 -28.46 3.74 -8.83
CA TYR A 174 -29.63 2.91 -8.58
C TYR A 174 -30.31 2.44 -9.86
N THR A 175 -30.56 3.35 -10.77
CA THR A 175 -31.20 3.05 -12.06
C THR A 175 -30.32 2.12 -12.90
N ARG A 176 -29.01 2.29 -12.84
CA ARG A 176 -28.06 1.51 -13.62
C ARG A 176 -27.87 0.11 -13.07
N TYR A 177 -27.90 -0.04 -11.74
CA TYR A 177 -27.88 -1.34 -11.12
C TYR A 177 -29.09 -2.16 -11.57
N LYS A 178 -30.30 -1.58 -11.54
CA LYS A 178 -31.51 -2.20 -12.09
C LYS A 178 -31.38 -2.53 -13.60
N GLU A 179 -30.76 -1.66 -14.40
CA GLU A 179 -30.48 -1.92 -15.81
C GLU A 179 -29.53 -3.08 -16.03
N ILE A 180 -28.52 -3.24 -15.14
CA ILE A 180 -27.52 -4.32 -15.24
C ILE A 180 -28.09 -5.66 -14.71
N THR A 181 -28.82 -5.64 -13.61
CA THR A 181 -29.27 -6.85 -12.90
C THR A 181 -30.72 -7.19 -13.13
N GLY A 182 -31.55 -6.25 -13.56
CA GLY A 182 -33.01 -6.41 -13.68
C GLY A 182 -33.77 -6.27 -12.36
N ASP A 183 -33.10 -6.14 -11.21
CA ASP A 183 -33.71 -6.15 -9.87
C ASP A 183 -33.82 -4.75 -9.27
N GLU A 184 -34.90 -4.50 -8.53
CA GLU A 184 -35.02 -3.33 -7.65
C GLU A 184 -34.56 -3.70 -6.24
N ILE A 185 -33.51 -3.05 -5.77
CA ILE A 185 -33.08 -3.19 -4.37
C ILE A 185 -33.73 -2.06 -3.57
N ALA A 186 -34.47 -2.42 -2.54
CA ALA A 186 -35.02 -1.47 -1.59
C ALA A 186 -34.00 -1.19 -0.48
N GLY A 187 -33.60 0.08 -0.31
CA GLY A 187 -32.70 0.49 0.77
C GLY A 187 -31.23 0.30 0.41
N GLU A 188 -30.67 1.18 -0.39
CA GLU A 188 -29.28 1.14 -0.78
C GLU A 188 -28.43 2.12 0.01
N MET A 189 -27.38 1.63 0.60
CA MET A 189 -26.29 2.45 1.04
C MET A 189 -25.12 2.31 0.05
N GLN A 190 -24.78 3.42 -0.56
CA GLN A 190 -23.72 3.50 -1.51
C GLN A 190 -22.58 4.28 -0.89
N LEU A 191 -21.39 3.71 -1.02
CA LEU A 191 -20.17 4.23 -0.42
C LEU A 191 -19.23 4.66 -1.53
N LEU A 192 -18.74 5.88 -1.46
CA LEU A 192 -17.60 6.30 -2.24
C LEU A 192 -16.35 5.67 -1.63
N ARG A 193 -15.56 4.99 -2.44
CA ARG A 193 -14.29 4.39 -2.04
C ARG A 193 -13.07 5.13 -2.59
N GLY A 194 -13.26 5.94 -3.61
CA GLY A 194 -12.17 6.72 -4.20
C GLY A 194 -12.65 7.63 -5.33
N MET A 195 -11.84 8.63 -5.63
CA MET A 195 -11.99 9.53 -6.77
C MET A 195 -10.60 9.82 -7.34
N SER A 196 -10.49 9.82 -8.66
CA SER A 196 -9.23 10.19 -9.33
C SER A 196 -8.89 11.67 -9.16
N THR A 197 -7.61 12.00 -9.28
CA THR A 197 -7.12 13.38 -9.09
C THR A 197 -7.57 14.36 -10.17
N ASP A 198 -8.07 13.88 -11.30
CA ASP A 198 -8.78 14.71 -12.30
C ASP A 198 -10.26 14.94 -11.98
N GLY A 199 -10.80 14.24 -10.97
CA GLY A 199 -12.19 14.33 -10.55
C GLY A 199 -13.18 13.63 -11.48
N GLU A 200 -12.71 12.80 -12.41
CA GLU A 200 -13.54 12.20 -13.47
C GLU A 200 -13.91 10.74 -13.20
N ARG A 201 -13.16 10.02 -12.38
CA ARG A 201 -13.37 8.59 -12.07
C ARG A 201 -13.76 8.41 -10.62
N TYR A 202 -14.74 7.57 -10.36
CA TYR A 202 -15.30 7.31 -9.04
C TYR A 202 -15.35 5.81 -8.80
N LEU A 203 -14.72 5.34 -7.72
CA LEU A 203 -14.89 3.98 -7.23
C LEU A 203 -16.03 3.96 -6.23
N ILE A 204 -17.03 3.13 -6.49
CA ILE A 204 -18.27 3.06 -5.74
C ILE A 204 -18.52 1.62 -5.32
N SER A 205 -18.91 1.43 -4.06
CA SER A 205 -19.38 0.13 -3.56
C SER A 205 -20.75 0.26 -2.91
N LEU A 206 -21.49 -0.85 -2.91
CA LEU A 206 -22.74 -0.98 -2.15
C LEU A 206 -22.43 -1.62 -0.78
N ASP A 207 -23.09 -1.17 0.26
CA ASP A 207 -22.93 -1.79 1.58
C ASP A 207 -23.78 -3.05 1.70
N HIS A 208 -23.12 -4.19 1.84
CA HIS A 208 -23.75 -5.50 1.97
C HIS A 208 -24.59 -5.68 3.21
N ASN A 209 -24.18 -5.07 4.32
CA ASN A 209 -24.84 -5.26 5.62
C ASN A 209 -26.27 -4.71 5.61
N LEU A 210 -26.57 -3.89 4.62
CA LEU A 210 -27.87 -3.24 4.48
C LEU A 210 -28.70 -3.82 3.33
N LEU A 211 -28.12 -4.69 2.50
CA LEU A 211 -28.90 -5.42 1.52
C LEU A 211 -29.77 -6.42 2.29
N PRO A 212 -31.09 -6.45 2.06
CA PRO A 212 -31.91 -7.50 2.61
C PRO A 212 -31.31 -8.84 2.20
N SER A 213 -31.39 -9.85 3.08
CA SER A 213 -30.93 -11.20 2.84
C SER A 213 -31.70 -11.83 1.66
N VAL A 214 -31.48 -11.30 0.50
CA VAL A 214 -31.94 -11.87 -0.76
C VAL A 214 -31.09 -13.11 -0.94
N GLY A 215 -31.69 -14.27 -0.89
CA GLY A 215 -31.03 -15.59 -0.94
C GLY A 215 -30.24 -15.88 -2.23
N THR A 216 -29.77 -14.85 -2.90
CA THR A 216 -28.90 -14.90 -4.06
C THR A 216 -27.84 -13.82 -3.94
N HIS A 217 -26.65 -14.19 -3.49
CA HIS A 217 -25.47 -13.32 -3.42
C HIS A 217 -24.90 -12.95 -4.80
N ASN A 218 -25.73 -12.70 -5.78
CA ASN A 218 -25.34 -12.63 -7.20
C ASN A 218 -25.34 -11.21 -7.75
N LEU A 219 -25.18 -10.21 -6.89
CA LEU A 219 -25.29 -8.82 -7.32
C LEU A 219 -23.94 -8.11 -7.25
N PRO A 220 -23.49 -7.46 -8.35
CA PRO A 220 -22.26 -6.70 -8.33
C PRO A 220 -22.36 -5.56 -7.33
N THR A 221 -21.33 -5.43 -6.50
CA THR A 221 -21.33 -4.48 -5.39
C THR A 221 -20.27 -3.40 -5.54
N THR A 222 -19.34 -3.57 -6.48
CA THR A 222 -18.27 -2.61 -6.69
C THR A 222 -18.09 -2.31 -8.18
N PHE A 223 -18.00 -1.03 -8.50
CA PHE A 223 -17.86 -0.57 -9.87
C PHE A 223 -17.09 0.76 -9.96
N VAL A 224 -16.47 0.99 -11.09
CA VAL A 224 -15.85 2.27 -11.46
C VAL A 224 -16.76 3.01 -12.44
N GLN A 225 -17.06 4.26 -12.11
CA GLN A 225 -17.78 5.15 -13.03
C GLN A 225 -16.86 6.27 -13.52
N PHE A 226 -16.92 6.56 -14.82
CA PHE A 226 -16.15 7.62 -15.45
C PHE A 226 -16.86 8.21 -16.66
N GLY A 227 -16.41 9.38 -17.08
CA GLY A 227 -17.01 10.15 -18.18
C GLY A 227 -17.76 11.38 -17.69
N THR A 228 -18.61 11.95 -18.53
CA THR A 228 -19.41 13.14 -18.20
C THR A 228 -20.71 12.77 -17.50
N ASP A 229 -21.33 13.73 -16.82
CA ASP A 229 -22.61 13.52 -16.13
C ASP A 229 -23.76 13.16 -17.09
N GLU A 230 -23.63 13.48 -18.37
CA GLU A 230 -24.62 13.15 -19.40
C GLU A 230 -24.33 11.84 -20.13
N ASN A 231 -23.03 11.48 -20.21
CA ASN A 231 -22.58 10.29 -20.92
C ASN A 231 -21.42 9.62 -20.17
N TYR A 232 -21.73 8.69 -19.28
CA TYR A 232 -20.76 7.99 -18.46
C TYR A 232 -20.77 6.48 -18.69
N THR A 233 -19.64 5.86 -18.41
CA THR A 233 -19.43 4.42 -18.42
C THR A 233 -19.46 3.89 -17.00
N THR A 234 -20.07 2.71 -16.80
CA THR A 234 -19.99 1.95 -15.57
C THR A 234 -19.30 0.62 -15.87
N GLN A 235 -18.15 0.40 -15.24
CA GLN A 235 -17.45 -0.87 -15.29
C GLN A 235 -17.62 -1.60 -13.96
N VAL A 236 -18.24 -2.78 -14.03
CA VAL A 236 -18.46 -3.66 -12.87
C VAL A 236 -17.22 -4.53 -12.69
N ILE A 237 -16.69 -4.56 -11.47
CA ILE A 237 -15.48 -5.32 -11.14
C ILE A 237 -15.82 -6.80 -10.93
N GLU A 238 -16.97 -7.10 -10.30
CA GLU A 238 -17.37 -8.47 -10.03
C GLU A 238 -17.76 -9.24 -11.30
N ARG A 239 -17.09 -10.35 -11.49
CA ARG A 239 -17.31 -11.27 -12.59
C ARG A 239 -16.83 -12.68 -12.19
N GLU A 240 -16.94 -13.66 -13.07
CA GLU A 240 -16.28 -14.95 -12.86
C GLU A 240 -14.78 -14.74 -12.60
N PHE A 241 -14.28 -15.27 -11.48
CA PHE A 241 -12.92 -14.99 -11.06
C PHE A 241 -12.34 -16.10 -10.17
N GLY A 242 -11.20 -16.65 -10.57
CA GLY A 242 -10.49 -17.67 -9.82
C GLY A 242 -11.34 -18.90 -9.53
N ILE A 243 -11.55 -19.19 -8.24
CA ILE A 243 -12.37 -20.31 -7.75
C ILE A 243 -13.86 -19.98 -7.66
N TYR A 244 -14.26 -18.76 -7.98
CA TYR A 244 -15.64 -18.29 -7.89
C TYR A 244 -16.31 -18.27 -9.26
N ASP A 245 -17.50 -18.85 -9.36
CA ASP A 245 -18.34 -18.73 -10.56
C ASP A 245 -18.91 -17.33 -10.70
N LEU A 246 -19.19 -16.71 -9.55
CA LEU A 246 -19.62 -15.33 -9.49
C LEU A 246 -19.05 -14.69 -8.24
N VAL A 247 -18.35 -13.61 -8.42
CA VAL A 247 -17.93 -12.75 -7.32
C VAL A 247 -19.14 -12.03 -6.75
N SER A 248 -19.36 -12.17 -5.46
CA SER A 248 -20.53 -11.59 -4.80
C SER A 248 -20.17 -10.43 -3.89
N PHE A 249 -18.85 -10.19 -3.66
CA PHE A 249 -18.44 -9.23 -2.66
C PHE A 249 -17.00 -8.77 -2.85
N VAL A 250 -16.79 -7.47 -2.93
CA VAL A 250 -15.48 -6.83 -2.91
C VAL A 250 -15.32 -6.05 -1.61
N GLU A 251 -14.31 -6.37 -0.84
CA GLU A 251 -14.00 -5.72 0.43
C GLU A 251 -12.69 -4.93 0.32
N ASP A 252 -12.59 -3.88 1.12
CA ASP A 252 -11.40 -3.01 1.16
C ASP A 252 -11.01 -2.42 -0.21
N ALA A 253 -11.98 -2.21 -1.12
CA ALA A 253 -11.69 -1.66 -2.43
C ALA A 253 -11.09 -0.26 -2.33
N THR A 254 -9.95 -0.05 -2.98
CA THR A 254 -9.25 1.23 -3.08
C THR A 254 -8.80 1.50 -4.51
N MET A 255 -8.60 2.77 -4.85
CA MET A 255 -8.25 3.21 -6.20
C MET A 255 -6.98 4.05 -6.18
N SER A 256 -6.13 3.89 -7.19
CA SER A 256 -4.98 4.75 -7.44
C SER A 256 -5.39 6.20 -7.69
N PHE A 257 -4.49 7.15 -7.43
CA PHE A 257 -4.77 8.57 -7.60
C PHE A 257 -5.17 8.94 -9.04
N ASN A 258 -4.59 8.30 -10.06
CA ASN A 258 -4.97 8.52 -11.46
C ASN A 258 -6.26 7.78 -11.89
N GLY A 259 -6.87 7.02 -10.99
CA GLY A 259 -8.11 6.29 -11.26
C GLY A 259 -7.97 5.11 -12.23
N LYS A 260 -6.75 4.68 -12.58
CA LYS A 260 -6.52 3.62 -13.56
C LYS A 260 -6.51 2.23 -12.94
N TYR A 261 -6.20 2.13 -11.65
CA TYR A 261 -6.07 0.86 -10.96
C TYR A 261 -6.94 0.82 -9.71
N VAL A 262 -7.56 -0.32 -9.48
CA VAL A 262 -8.32 -0.63 -8.28
C VAL A 262 -7.75 -1.92 -7.70
N CYS A 263 -7.68 -2.04 -6.39
CA CYS A 263 -7.33 -3.28 -5.72
C CYS A 263 -8.25 -3.54 -4.52
N GLY A 264 -8.21 -4.75 -3.99
CA GLY A 264 -9.02 -5.14 -2.85
C GLY A 264 -9.05 -6.65 -2.64
N ARG A 265 -10.07 -7.13 -1.94
CA ARG A 265 -10.34 -8.54 -1.71
C ARG A 265 -11.66 -8.94 -2.32
N ILE A 266 -11.70 -10.10 -2.93
CA ILE A 266 -12.90 -10.67 -3.55
C ILE A 266 -13.34 -11.91 -2.78
N TYR A 267 -14.62 -11.95 -2.48
CA TYR A 267 -15.33 -13.15 -2.05
C TYR A 267 -16.39 -13.49 -3.08
N GLY A 268 -16.78 -14.75 -3.17
CA GLY A 268 -17.78 -15.15 -4.14
C GLY A 268 -18.51 -16.45 -3.79
N VAL A 269 -19.36 -16.86 -4.71
CA VAL A 269 -19.98 -18.19 -4.70
C VAL A 269 -18.97 -19.18 -5.27
N PRO A 270 -18.49 -20.16 -4.48
CA PRO A 270 -17.51 -21.12 -4.97
C PRO A 270 -18.08 -21.95 -6.11
N ARG A 271 -17.20 -22.35 -7.03
CA ARG A 271 -17.55 -23.27 -8.11
C ARG A 271 -18.02 -24.62 -7.54
N ASP A 272 -18.84 -25.32 -8.31
CA ASP A 272 -19.28 -26.65 -7.95
C ASP A 272 -18.10 -27.58 -7.61
N GLY A 273 -18.13 -28.17 -6.42
CA GLY A 273 -17.08 -29.05 -5.92
C GLY A 273 -15.98 -28.37 -5.07
N VAL A 274 -16.04 -27.06 -4.90
CA VAL A 274 -15.19 -26.33 -3.94
C VAL A 274 -15.93 -26.20 -2.61
N ASP A 275 -15.29 -26.57 -1.50
CA ASP A 275 -15.90 -26.44 -0.16
C ASP A 275 -16.01 -24.95 0.21
N ALA A 276 -17.24 -24.51 0.50
CA ALA A 276 -17.53 -23.15 0.90
C ALA A 276 -16.81 -22.73 2.22
N ALA A 277 -16.47 -23.70 3.07
CA ALA A 277 -15.72 -23.45 4.30
C ALA A 277 -14.22 -23.21 4.05
N GLU A 278 -13.71 -23.57 2.89
CA GLU A 278 -12.32 -23.43 2.50
C GLU A 278 -12.09 -22.30 1.47
N THR A 279 -13.11 -21.47 1.20
CA THR A 279 -13.02 -20.43 0.20
C THR A 279 -12.39 -19.16 0.77
N PRO A 280 -11.13 -18.87 0.43
CA PRO A 280 -10.43 -17.68 0.88
C PRO A 280 -10.90 -16.42 0.15
N ALA A 281 -10.76 -15.28 0.82
CA ALA A 281 -10.72 -14.02 0.10
C ALA A 281 -9.56 -14.01 -0.89
N ILE A 282 -9.78 -13.59 -2.13
CA ILE A 282 -8.75 -13.50 -3.16
C ILE A 282 -8.35 -12.04 -3.32
N ALA A 283 -7.05 -11.75 -3.21
CA ALA A 283 -6.52 -10.45 -3.55
C ALA A 283 -6.57 -10.23 -5.06
N PHE A 284 -7.02 -9.06 -5.46
CA PHE A 284 -7.10 -8.69 -6.87
C PHE A 284 -6.56 -7.29 -7.14
N SER A 285 -6.22 -7.05 -8.41
CA SER A 285 -6.19 -5.71 -8.99
C SER A 285 -6.99 -5.65 -10.27
N TYR A 286 -7.50 -4.47 -10.57
CA TYR A 286 -8.27 -4.21 -11.76
C TYR A 286 -7.71 -3.00 -12.50
N ASP A 287 -7.30 -3.23 -13.76
CA ASP A 287 -6.88 -2.18 -14.68
C ASP A 287 -8.13 -1.66 -15.41
N VAL A 288 -8.55 -0.45 -15.06
CA VAL A 288 -9.78 0.18 -15.55
C VAL A 288 -9.72 0.45 -17.05
N ASP A 289 -8.56 0.91 -17.55
CA ASP A 289 -8.41 1.30 -18.95
C ASP A 289 -8.44 0.06 -19.89
N ASN A 290 -7.92 -1.07 -19.41
CA ASN A 290 -7.86 -2.32 -20.18
C ASN A 290 -8.98 -3.30 -19.84
N ASP A 291 -9.87 -2.97 -18.90
CA ASP A 291 -10.92 -3.87 -18.39
C ASP A 291 -10.36 -5.24 -17.96
N LYS A 292 -9.21 -5.22 -17.26
CA LYS A 292 -8.46 -6.43 -16.91
C LYS A 292 -8.43 -6.64 -15.41
N LEU A 293 -8.99 -7.76 -14.97
CA LEU A 293 -8.90 -8.25 -13.61
C LEU A 293 -7.69 -9.20 -13.48
N THR A 294 -6.87 -8.99 -12.45
CA THR A 294 -5.71 -9.83 -12.14
C THR A 294 -5.92 -10.53 -10.79
N ASP A 295 -5.75 -11.84 -10.80
CA ASP A 295 -5.76 -12.71 -9.61
C ASP A 295 -4.32 -12.91 -9.12
N TYR A 296 -4.07 -12.62 -7.85
CA TYR A 296 -2.76 -12.82 -7.23
C TYR A 296 -2.62 -14.18 -6.54
N GLY A 297 -3.71 -14.98 -6.55
CA GLY A 297 -3.69 -16.31 -5.97
C GLY A 297 -3.56 -16.29 -4.44
N TYR A 298 -2.86 -17.29 -3.94
CA TYR A 298 -2.77 -17.64 -2.53
C TYR A 298 -1.31 -17.86 -2.14
N ILE A 299 -0.88 -17.37 -0.97
CA ILE A 299 0.46 -17.66 -0.45
C ILE A 299 0.44 -19.04 0.22
N GLU A 300 0.76 -20.10 -0.54
CA GLU A 300 0.81 -21.47 -0.02
C GLU A 300 1.81 -21.66 1.13
N ALA A 301 2.94 -20.95 1.08
CA ALA A 301 4.03 -21.13 2.05
C ALA A 301 3.66 -20.81 3.49
N THR A 302 2.65 -19.97 3.72
CA THR A 302 2.25 -19.53 5.07
C THR A 302 0.89 -20.07 5.49
N GLY A 303 0.11 -20.69 4.59
CA GLY A 303 -1.28 -21.04 4.84
C GLY A 303 -2.19 -19.81 5.06
N ARG A 304 -1.73 -18.62 4.68
CA ARG A 304 -2.39 -17.35 4.96
C ARG A 304 -3.03 -16.77 3.71
N TYR A 305 -4.20 -16.20 3.89
CA TYR A 305 -4.87 -15.44 2.84
C TYR A 305 -4.18 -14.09 2.65
N VAL A 306 -4.27 -13.55 1.44
CA VAL A 306 -3.71 -12.25 1.08
C VAL A 306 -4.84 -11.32 0.68
N GLY A 307 -4.83 -10.11 1.24
CA GLY A 307 -5.70 -9.04 0.81
C GLY A 307 -4.88 -7.90 0.21
N ALA A 308 -5.31 -7.34 -0.89
CA ALA A 308 -4.72 -6.10 -1.39
C ALA A 308 -5.23 -4.93 -0.55
N SER A 309 -4.34 -4.01 -0.16
CA SER A 309 -4.66 -2.89 0.73
C SER A 309 -4.61 -1.53 0.04
N CYS A 310 -3.65 -1.30 -0.83
CA CYS A 310 -3.55 -0.07 -1.61
C CYS A 310 -2.80 -0.29 -2.94
N VAL A 311 -2.91 0.66 -3.86
CA VAL A 311 -2.31 0.60 -5.19
C VAL A 311 -1.83 1.99 -5.62
N ASP A 312 -0.64 2.07 -6.24
CA ASP A 312 -0.09 3.31 -6.77
C ASP A 312 -0.53 3.60 -8.23
N ASN A 313 -0.03 4.69 -8.81
CA ASN A 313 -0.37 5.09 -10.18
C ASN A 313 0.29 4.23 -11.27
N GLN A 314 1.21 3.36 -10.92
CA GLN A 314 1.84 2.39 -11.82
C GLN A 314 1.11 1.04 -11.81
N GLY A 315 0.18 0.85 -10.87
CA GLY A 315 -0.54 -0.41 -10.66
C GLY A 315 0.20 -1.37 -9.74
N HIS A 316 1.18 -0.89 -8.97
CA HIS A 316 1.86 -1.66 -7.95
C HIS A 316 0.94 -1.81 -6.73
N VAL A 317 0.61 -3.04 -6.40
CA VAL A 317 -0.32 -3.38 -5.33
C VAL A 317 0.43 -3.82 -4.09
N TYR A 318 0.04 -3.27 -2.95
CA TYR A 318 0.55 -3.67 -1.64
C TYR A 318 -0.45 -4.61 -0.97
N PHE A 319 0.07 -5.66 -0.36
CA PHE A 319 -0.74 -6.74 0.18
C PHE A 319 -0.53 -6.86 1.69
N LYS A 320 -1.56 -7.38 2.36
CA LYS A 320 -1.48 -7.82 3.75
C LYS A 320 -1.74 -9.32 3.82
N SER A 321 -1.03 -10.04 4.68
CA SER A 321 -1.44 -11.40 5.02
C SER A 321 -2.61 -11.32 6.00
N ILE A 322 -3.58 -12.22 5.86
CA ILE A 322 -4.76 -12.31 6.72
C ILE A 322 -4.77 -13.70 7.33
N THR A 323 -4.66 -13.77 8.65
CA THR A 323 -4.86 -15.01 9.41
C THR A 323 -6.14 -14.90 10.20
N GLY A 324 -7.22 -15.48 9.70
CA GLY A 324 -8.47 -15.53 10.43
C GLY A 324 -8.91 -14.14 10.96
N TYR A 325 -9.01 -14.02 12.27
CA TYR A 325 -9.34 -12.77 12.97
C TYR A 325 -8.11 -11.98 13.43
N ASP A 326 -6.90 -12.41 13.09
CA ASP A 326 -5.67 -11.73 13.47
C ASP A 326 -5.42 -10.54 12.53
N PRO A 327 -5.55 -9.28 13.01
CA PRO A 327 -5.26 -8.11 12.22
C PRO A 327 -3.75 -7.92 11.96
N LEU A 328 -2.90 -8.68 12.64
CA LEU A 328 -1.45 -8.55 12.65
C LEU A 328 -0.85 -9.44 11.57
N GLY A 329 -0.74 -8.95 10.37
CA GLY A 329 -0.15 -9.66 9.25
C GLY A 329 1.10 -8.98 8.73
N LYS A 330 1.89 -9.73 7.95
CA LYS A 330 3.04 -9.18 7.23
C LYS A 330 2.57 -8.45 5.96
N PRO A 331 3.14 -7.30 5.63
CA PRO A 331 2.90 -6.67 4.35
C PRO A 331 3.81 -7.26 3.25
N TYR A 332 3.27 -7.34 2.03
CA TYR A 332 3.96 -7.91 0.88
C TYR A 332 3.82 -7.01 -0.35
N ILE A 333 4.75 -7.18 -1.29
CA ILE A 333 4.60 -6.82 -2.70
C ILE A 333 4.55 -8.10 -3.54
N TYR A 334 4.04 -8.02 -4.78
CA TYR A 334 3.99 -9.14 -5.72
C TYR A 334 4.80 -8.82 -6.97
N LYS A 335 5.91 -9.53 -7.16
CA LYS A 335 6.81 -9.31 -8.27
C LYS A 335 7.33 -10.64 -8.81
N ASN A 336 7.45 -10.77 -10.13
CA ASN A 336 7.94 -11.98 -10.80
C ASN A 336 7.17 -13.26 -10.41
N ASN A 337 5.85 -13.15 -10.19
CA ASN A 337 4.97 -14.22 -9.74
C ASN A 337 5.28 -14.75 -8.31
N GLU A 338 5.91 -13.92 -7.49
CA GLU A 338 6.22 -14.26 -6.10
C GLU A 338 5.80 -13.11 -5.16
N PHE A 339 5.33 -13.47 -3.97
CA PHE A 339 5.14 -12.52 -2.88
C PHE A 339 6.46 -12.32 -2.15
N ILE A 340 6.86 -11.07 -2.00
CA ILE A 340 8.08 -10.66 -1.30
C ILE A 340 7.66 -9.86 -0.07
N GLU A 341 8.16 -10.20 1.11
CA GLU A 341 7.90 -9.43 2.33
C GLU A 341 8.41 -8.00 2.17
N LEU A 342 7.58 -7.02 2.53
CA LEU A 342 7.94 -5.61 2.38
C LEU A 342 9.18 -5.23 3.19
N GLU A 343 9.35 -5.83 4.37
CA GLU A 343 10.55 -5.64 5.19
C GLU A 343 11.83 -5.91 4.41
N GLN A 344 11.89 -7.01 3.64
CA GLN A 344 13.05 -7.33 2.80
C GLN A 344 13.33 -6.24 1.78
N CYS A 345 12.27 -5.63 1.23
CA CYS A 345 12.42 -4.51 0.30
C CYS A 345 12.95 -3.27 1.04
N LEU A 346 12.41 -2.94 2.20
CA LEU A 346 12.81 -1.76 2.98
C LEU A 346 14.26 -1.85 3.44
N LEU A 347 14.73 -3.02 3.87
CA LEU A 347 16.13 -3.25 4.27
C LEU A 347 17.13 -3.14 3.10
N ALA A 348 16.67 -3.13 1.85
CA ALA A 348 17.52 -2.90 0.69
C ALA A 348 17.87 -1.41 0.49
N TYR A 349 17.16 -0.48 1.14
CA TYR A 349 17.44 0.95 1.06
C TYR A 349 18.53 1.35 2.07
N ASP A 350 19.44 2.23 1.63
CA ASP A 350 20.40 2.85 2.53
C ASP A 350 19.66 3.87 3.43
N GLY A 351 19.92 3.81 4.73
CA GLY A 351 19.26 4.65 5.74
C GLY A 351 18.05 3.98 6.42
N ILE A 352 17.64 2.76 6.03
CA ILE A 352 16.64 1.96 6.75
C ILE A 352 17.31 0.75 7.37
N THR A 353 17.10 0.53 8.67
CA THR A 353 17.72 -0.56 9.44
C THR A 353 16.67 -1.45 10.08
N ALA A 354 17.06 -2.70 10.38
CA ALA A 354 16.19 -3.64 11.09
C ALA A 354 15.79 -3.09 12.47
N GLU A 355 16.70 -2.45 13.18
CA GLU A 355 16.42 -1.87 14.50
C GLU A 355 15.33 -0.76 14.44
N GLN A 356 15.25 -0.01 13.34
CA GLN A 356 14.17 0.97 13.17
C GLN A 356 12.81 0.30 12.92
N ILE A 357 12.81 -0.82 12.20
CA ILE A 357 11.60 -1.61 11.93
C ILE A 357 11.15 -2.34 13.21
N ASP A 358 12.08 -3.00 13.89
CA ASP A 358 11.82 -3.73 15.14
C ASP A 358 11.28 -2.82 16.24
N ALA A 359 11.75 -1.55 16.29
CA ALA A 359 11.29 -0.58 17.29
C ALA A 359 9.78 -0.28 17.21
N ILE A 360 9.13 -0.54 16.08
CA ILE A 360 7.67 -0.39 15.96
C ILE A 360 6.93 -1.48 16.74
N ALA A 361 7.48 -2.70 16.77
CA ALA A 361 6.91 -3.82 17.51
C ALA A 361 7.19 -3.73 19.01
N GLU A 362 8.39 -3.26 19.42
CA GLU A 362 8.85 -3.26 20.80
C GLU A 362 8.20 -2.19 21.70
N GLU A 363 7.74 -1.07 21.15
CA GLU A 363 7.22 0.05 21.95
C GLU A 363 5.85 -0.21 22.60
N VAL A 364 5.23 -1.37 22.36
CA VAL A 364 3.88 -1.67 22.83
C VAL A 364 3.85 -2.92 23.69
N GLU A 365 3.79 -2.71 25.02
CA GLU A 365 3.65 -3.78 26.00
C GLU A 365 2.39 -4.63 25.72
N GLY A 366 2.61 -5.92 25.45
CA GLY A 366 1.55 -6.89 25.15
C GLY A 366 1.01 -6.88 23.72
N SER A 367 1.78 -6.33 22.76
CA SER A 367 1.57 -6.56 21.34
C SER A 367 2.24 -7.85 20.90
N ASP A 368 1.51 -8.72 20.22
CA ASP A 368 2.09 -9.84 19.46
C ASP A 368 2.47 -9.38 18.02
N ALA A 369 2.57 -8.06 17.78
CA ALA A 369 2.93 -7.49 16.49
C ALA A 369 4.44 -7.62 16.28
N ASP A 370 4.87 -8.73 15.75
CA ASP A 370 6.25 -8.96 15.33
C ASP A 370 6.58 -8.30 13.97
N ASP A 371 5.69 -7.42 13.43
CA ASP A 371 5.78 -7.01 12.04
C ASP A 371 5.20 -5.62 11.72
N LEU A 372 5.54 -5.14 10.51
CA LEU A 372 5.02 -3.89 9.92
C LEU A 372 3.49 -3.87 9.73
N GLY A 373 2.81 -4.99 9.90
CA GLY A 373 1.35 -5.13 9.83
C GLY A 373 0.78 -4.90 8.42
N ILE A 374 0.25 -3.72 8.16
CA ILE A 374 -0.40 -3.40 6.90
C ILE A 374 0.14 -2.09 6.31
N VAL A 375 0.26 -2.00 4.98
CA VAL A 375 0.35 -0.72 4.27
C VAL A 375 -1.06 -0.17 4.09
N TRP A 376 -1.37 0.94 4.74
CA TRP A 376 -2.68 1.60 4.64
C TRP A 376 -2.81 2.50 3.42
N CYS A 377 -1.76 3.27 3.14
CA CYS A 377 -1.75 4.23 2.06
C CYS A 377 -0.40 4.24 1.33
N VAL A 378 -0.44 4.57 0.05
CA VAL A 378 0.73 4.76 -0.81
C VAL A 378 0.58 6.04 -1.62
N SER A 379 1.68 6.79 -1.81
CA SER A 379 1.70 7.97 -2.70
C SER A 379 1.52 7.57 -4.17
N ALA A 380 1.18 8.53 -5.01
CA ALA A 380 0.95 8.29 -6.45
C ALA A 380 2.15 7.65 -7.16
N ASP A 381 3.36 7.98 -6.75
CA ASP A 381 4.61 7.48 -7.32
C ASP A 381 5.15 6.20 -6.65
N GLY A 382 4.43 5.66 -5.67
CA GLY A 382 4.82 4.44 -4.96
C GLY A 382 6.01 4.59 -4.00
N LYS A 383 6.46 5.83 -3.71
CA LYS A 383 7.69 6.07 -2.94
C LYS A 383 7.45 6.43 -1.48
N THR A 384 6.25 6.83 -1.12
CA THR A 384 5.89 7.07 0.28
C THR A 384 4.82 6.08 0.69
N LEU A 385 5.13 5.29 1.71
CA LEU A 385 4.24 4.28 2.28
C LEU A 385 3.90 4.69 3.70
N ILE A 386 2.64 4.51 4.08
CA ILE A 386 2.19 4.61 5.47
C ILE A 386 1.55 3.29 5.84
N GLY A 387 1.93 2.78 6.99
CA GLY A 387 1.39 1.54 7.51
C GLY A 387 1.17 1.59 9.02
N ALA A 388 0.64 0.50 9.52
CA ALA A 388 0.49 0.28 10.94
C ALA A 388 0.76 -1.17 11.28
N GLY A 389 1.58 -1.39 12.31
CA GLY A 389 1.76 -2.69 12.94
C GLY A 389 0.50 -3.05 13.70
N ASP A 390 0.31 -2.49 14.88
CA ASP A 390 -0.94 -2.57 15.64
C ASP A 390 -1.61 -1.20 15.71
N ALA A 391 -2.58 -0.97 14.81
CA ALA A 391 -3.31 0.30 14.76
C ALA A 391 -4.08 0.59 16.06
N LEU A 392 -4.53 -0.45 16.77
CA LEU A 392 -5.23 -0.31 18.06
C LEU A 392 -4.31 0.22 19.15
N LYS A 393 -3.01 0.13 18.96
CA LYS A 393 -2.00 0.59 19.89
C LYS A 393 -1.21 1.80 19.37
N GLY A 394 -1.59 2.35 18.21
CA GLY A 394 -1.01 3.55 17.65
C GLY A 394 0.34 3.34 16.95
N ASN A 395 0.70 2.11 16.62
CA ASN A 395 1.96 1.78 15.94
C ASN A 395 1.87 2.13 14.45
N ILE A 396 2.03 3.41 14.12
CA ILE A 396 2.03 3.92 12.76
C ILE A 396 3.46 4.19 12.31
N TRP A 397 3.77 3.79 11.09
CA TRP A 397 5.05 4.05 10.46
C TRP A 397 4.92 4.70 9.09
N CYS A 398 5.98 5.37 8.66
CA CYS A 398 6.11 5.92 7.32
C CYS A 398 7.47 5.55 6.73
N ALA A 399 7.49 5.04 5.50
CA ALA A 399 8.71 4.86 4.74
C ALA A 399 8.72 5.83 3.54
N LYS A 400 9.75 6.68 3.45
CA LYS A 400 10.01 7.57 2.31
C LYS A 400 11.21 7.07 1.54
N LEU A 401 11.02 6.72 0.28
CA LEU A 401 11.94 5.95 -0.53
C LEU A 401 12.36 6.73 -1.78
N SER A 402 13.59 6.55 -2.24
CA SER A 402 14.07 7.17 -3.48
C SER A 402 13.48 6.51 -4.75
N CYS A 403 13.04 5.27 -4.66
CA CYS A 403 12.29 4.54 -5.69
C CYS A 403 11.21 3.67 -5.04
N SER A 404 10.26 3.15 -5.82
CA SER A 404 9.25 2.20 -5.34
C SER A 404 9.90 0.89 -4.84
N PRO A 405 9.34 0.21 -3.81
CA PRO A 405 9.76 -1.13 -3.42
C PRO A 405 9.74 -2.13 -4.57
N TYR A 406 8.90 -1.91 -5.56
CA TYR A 406 8.85 -2.72 -6.78
C TYR A 406 10.10 -2.59 -7.65
N ASP A 407 10.79 -1.44 -7.58
CA ASP A 407 11.96 -1.14 -8.39
C ASP A 407 13.29 -1.41 -7.64
N VAL A 408 13.27 -1.56 -6.33
CA VAL A 408 14.47 -1.63 -5.50
C VAL A 408 15.44 -2.74 -5.92
N PHE A 409 14.92 -3.86 -6.43
CA PHE A 409 15.73 -4.98 -6.93
C PHE A 409 16.05 -4.90 -8.42
N ASP A 410 15.43 -3.94 -9.16
CA ASP A 410 15.69 -3.69 -10.57
C ASP A 410 16.70 -2.57 -10.80
N ILE A 411 17.08 -1.86 -9.74
CA ILE A 411 18.19 -0.93 -9.84
C ILE A 411 19.39 -1.78 -10.18
N GLU A 412 19.68 -1.83 -11.50
CA GLU A 412 20.95 -2.31 -11.96
C GLU A 412 21.99 -1.55 -11.14
N THR A 413 22.54 -2.22 -10.15
CA THR A 413 23.85 -1.82 -9.71
C THR A 413 24.63 -1.76 -11.00
N ASN A 414 24.99 -0.56 -11.50
CA ASN A 414 25.87 -0.39 -12.65
C ASN A 414 27.22 -1.02 -12.29
N THR A 415 27.26 -2.34 -12.20
CA THR A 415 28.35 -3.09 -12.70
C THR A 415 28.24 -2.83 -14.19
N GLU A 416 29.04 -1.88 -14.74
CA GLU A 416 29.45 -1.99 -16.13
C GLU A 416 29.59 -3.49 -16.37
N ASP A 417 28.82 -4.01 -17.32
CA ASP A 417 29.14 -5.32 -17.91
C ASP A 417 30.58 -5.23 -18.35
N LEU A 418 31.47 -5.44 -17.41
CA LEU A 418 32.79 -5.94 -17.75
C LEU A 418 32.46 -7.31 -18.29
N THR A 419 32.21 -7.37 -19.59
CA THR A 419 32.22 -8.57 -20.42
C THR A 419 33.59 -9.22 -20.33
N TYR A 420 33.93 -9.65 -19.14
CA TYR A 420 35.04 -10.52 -18.86
C TYR A 420 34.47 -11.85 -18.39
N ASN A 421 34.62 -12.87 -19.25
CA ASN A 421 34.43 -14.29 -19.01
C ASN A 421 33.58 -14.58 -17.76
N SER A 422 32.27 -14.57 -17.94
CA SER A 422 31.31 -14.71 -16.83
C SER A 422 31.50 -16.06 -16.14
N ILE A 423 32.29 -16.07 -15.06
CA ILE A 423 32.37 -17.23 -14.18
C ILE A 423 31.07 -17.30 -13.41
N THR A 424 30.29 -18.33 -13.66
CA THR A 424 29.04 -18.58 -12.92
C THR A 424 29.26 -19.62 -11.84
N ALA A 425 28.49 -19.50 -10.73
CA ALA A 425 28.44 -20.49 -9.67
C ALA A 425 27.09 -21.21 -9.67
N ASN A 426 27.14 -22.52 -9.39
CA ASN A 426 25.97 -23.34 -9.16
C ASN A 426 26.13 -24.09 -7.84
N TYR A 427 25.00 -24.32 -7.11
CA TYR A 427 25.00 -25.07 -5.86
C TYR A 427 24.16 -26.34 -6.00
N ALA A 428 24.76 -27.47 -5.70
CA ALA A 428 24.08 -28.75 -5.63
C ALA A 428 24.78 -29.66 -4.60
N ASP A 429 23.99 -30.38 -3.81
CA ASP A 429 24.48 -31.42 -2.87
C ASP A 429 25.62 -30.96 -1.93
N GLY A 430 25.53 -29.72 -1.45
CA GLY A 430 26.52 -29.17 -0.53
C GLY A 430 27.83 -28.71 -1.21
N ILE A 431 27.79 -28.52 -2.54
CA ILE A 431 28.95 -28.13 -3.32
C ILE A 431 28.62 -26.93 -4.19
N ILE A 432 29.45 -25.89 -4.13
CA ILE A 432 29.48 -24.80 -5.11
C ILE A 432 30.40 -25.19 -6.22
N THR A 433 29.92 -25.22 -7.47
CA THR A 433 30.71 -25.50 -8.69
C THR A 433 30.78 -24.25 -9.54
N LEU A 434 31.98 -23.89 -10.00
CA LEU A 434 32.20 -22.73 -10.86
C LEU A 434 32.34 -23.18 -12.33
N SER A 435 31.87 -22.33 -13.26
CA SER A 435 31.95 -22.62 -14.71
C SER A 435 33.37 -22.53 -15.30
N SER A 436 34.32 -21.89 -14.60
CA SER A 436 35.73 -21.82 -14.96
C SER A 436 36.62 -21.60 -13.72
N ASN A 437 37.95 -21.61 -13.94
CA ASN A 437 38.92 -21.47 -12.85
C ASN A 437 38.79 -20.13 -12.12
N ALA A 438 38.95 -20.21 -10.81
CA ALA A 438 38.99 -19.06 -9.92
C ALA A 438 39.96 -19.33 -8.77
N ASP A 439 40.45 -18.27 -8.14
CA ASP A 439 41.41 -18.37 -7.04
C ASP A 439 40.69 -18.48 -5.69
N MET A 440 39.63 -17.71 -5.51
CA MET A 440 38.91 -17.62 -4.24
C MET A 440 37.42 -17.24 -4.45
N ILE A 441 36.58 -17.64 -3.55
CA ILE A 441 35.21 -17.13 -3.46
C ILE A 441 34.89 -16.57 -2.06
N ASP A 442 34.07 -15.56 -2.07
CA ASP A 442 33.31 -15.09 -0.87
C ASP A 442 31.85 -15.34 -1.10
N VAL A 443 31.15 -15.89 -0.13
CA VAL A 443 29.71 -16.12 -0.17
C VAL A 443 29.05 -15.18 0.84
N TYR A 444 28.05 -14.46 0.37
CA TYR A 444 27.29 -13.52 1.18
C TYR A 444 25.82 -13.96 1.24
N SER A 445 25.18 -13.78 2.40
CA SER A 445 23.72 -13.82 2.49
C SER A 445 23.11 -12.65 1.73
N ILE A 446 21.79 -12.70 1.49
CA ILE A 446 21.06 -11.58 0.90
C ILE A 446 21.12 -10.29 1.74
N THR A 447 21.38 -10.41 3.05
CA THR A 447 21.57 -9.26 3.96
C THR A 447 22.98 -8.65 3.87
N GLY A 448 23.85 -9.16 2.96
CA GLY A 448 25.22 -8.68 2.80
C GLY A 448 26.21 -9.27 3.82
N ALA A 449 25.77 -10.09 4.76
CA ALA A 449 26.67 -10.75 5.70
C ALA A 449 27.53 -11.81 4.98
N LYS A 450 28.86 -11.73 5.13
CA LYS A 450 29.76 -12.73 4.61
C LYS A 450 29.61 -14.02 5.42
N VAL A 451 29.13 -15.09 4.79
CA VAL A 451 28.90 -16.41 5.42
C VAL A 451 30.03 -17.39 5.19
N MET A 452 30.82 -17.18 4.12
CA MET A 452 31.95 -18.05 3.80
C MET A 452 32.99 -17.30 2.98
N SER A 453 34.27 -17.67 3.16
CA SER A 453 35.38 -17.26 2.32
C SER A 453 36.29 -18.47 2.14
N GLN A 454 36.61 -18.85 0.89
CA GLN A 454 37.40 -20.04 0.61
C GLN A 454 38.18 -19.94 -0.70
N VAL A 455 39.41 -20.49 -0.67
CA VAL A 455 40.23 -20.71 -1.88
C VAL A 455 39.62 -21.84 -2.71
N VAL A 456 39.59 -21.68 -4.01
CA VAL A 456 38.97 -22.61 -4.94
C VAL A 456 40.01 -23.67 -5.36
N GLU A 457 39.66 -24.93 -5.21
CA GLU A 457 40.43 -26.04 -5.75
C GLU A 457 39.55 -26.81 -6.75
N ASN A 458 40.06 -26.97 -7.98
CA ASN A 458 39.39 -27.73 -9.06
C ASN A 458 37.93 -27.26 -9.33
N ASN A 459 37.69 -25.95 -9.30
CA ASN A 459 36.36 -25.31 -9.57
C ASN A 459 35.22 -25.80 -8.68
N SER A 460 35.53 -26.40 -7.55
CA SER A 460 34.54 -26.96 -6.64
C SER A 460 34.85 -26.64 -5.19
N ILE A 461 33.86 -26.22 -4.44
CA ILE A 461 33.98 -25.82 -3.03
C ILE A 461 32.90 -26.50 -2.23
N LYS A 462 33.27 -27.22 -1.16
CA LYS A 462 32.29 -27.72 -0.20
C LYS A 462 31.74 -26.55 0.63
N ALA A 463 30.42 -26.39 0.58
CA ALA A 463 29.73 -25.31 1.27
C ALA A 463 28.51 -25.87 1.98
N ASN A 464 28.51 -25.85 3.31
CA ASN A 464 27.36 -26.27 4.12
C ASN A 464 26.50 -25.04 4.40
N LEU A 465 25.71 -24.63 3.42
CA LEU A 465 24.83 -23.47 3.48
C LEU A 465 23.42 -23.91 3.89
N ARG A 466 22.72 -23.07 4.65
CA ARG A 466 21.31 -23.27 4.96
C ARG A 466 20.47 -22.92 3.71
N ASN A 467 19.22 -23.40 3.68
CA ASN A 467 18.28 -23.01 2.61
C ASN A 467 18.18 -21.48 2.53
N GLY A 468 18.28 -20.95 1.32
CA GLY A 468 18.27 -19.51 1.10
C GLY A 468 18.93 -19.09 -0.22
N ILE A 469 18.93 -17.78 -0.45
CA ILE A 469 19.59 -17.14 -1.58
C ILE A 469 20.93 -16.57 -1.10
N TYR A 470 21.98 -16.77 -1.91
CA TYR A 470 23.32 -16.28 -1.63
C TYR A 470 23.94 -15.64 -2.86
N VAL A 471 24.79 -14.65 -2.62
CA VAL A 471 25.65 -14.02 -3.63
C VAL A 471 27.05 -14.58 -3.47
N VAL A 472 27.59 -15.15 -4.53
CA VAL A 472 28.97 -15.66 -4.59
C VAL A 472 29.82 -14.66 -5.36
N LYS A 473 30.76 -14.03 -4.68
CA LYS A 473 31.80 -13.20 -5.28
C LYS A 473 33.00 -14.07 -5.60
N ILE A 474 33.40 -14.08 -6.84
CA ILE A 474 34.42 -15.00 -7.39
C ILE A 474 35.62 -14.16 -7.82
N TYR A 475 36.81 -14.53 -7.36
CA TYR A 475 38.08 -13.84 -7.64
C TYR A 475 38.93 -14.71 -8.53
N ASN A 476 39.47 -14.12 -9.59
CA ASN A 476 40.41 -14.77 -10.51
C ASN A 476 41.51 -13.76 -10.91
N GLY A 477 42.67 -13.81 -10.25
CA GLY A 477 43.69 -12.77 -10.36
C GLY A 477 43.18 -11.41 -9.87
N ASN A 478 43.14 -10.44 -10.78
CA ASN A 478 42.58 -9.10 -10.54
C ASN A 478 41.11 -8.99 -10.93
N ASP A 479 40.55 -10.03 -11.52
CA ASP A 479 39.17 -10.03 -12.00
C ASP A 479 38.21 -10.51 -10.92
N ILE A 480 37.01 -9.89 -10.87
CA ILE A 480 35.97 -10.24 -9.92
C ILE A 480 34.68 -10.51 -10.69
N ALA A 481 34.12 -11.70 -10.51
CA ALA A 481 32.78 -12.03 -11.00
C ALA A 481 31.81 -12.21 -9.83
N THR A 482 30.52 -12.07 -10.11
CA THR A 482 29.46 -12.28 -9.12
C THR A 482 28.40 -13.22 -9.67
N SER A 483 27.96 -14.19 -8.87
CA SER A 483 26.94 -15.16 -9.25
C SER A 483 25.95 -15.37 -8.11
N LYS A 484 24.68 -15.54 -8.44
CA LYS A 484 23.62 -15.89 -7.47
C LYS A 484 23.48 -17.42 -7.40
N ILE A 485 23.40 -17.97 -6.20
CA ILE A 485 23.07 -19.39 -5.98
C ILE A 485 21.83 -19.50 -5.09
N ILE A 486 21.05 -20.56 -5.32
CA ILE A 486 19.87 -20.88 -4.51
C ILE A 486 20.12 -22.23 -3.85
N VAL A 487 20.03 -22.27 -2.52
CA VAL A 487 20.15 -23.47 -1.69
C VAL A 487 18.75 -23.89 -1.26
N LYS A 488 18.35 -25.10 -1.65
CA LYS A 488 17.00 -25.65 -1.36
C LYS A 488 17.09 -26.73 -0.32
#